data_1872831fef7890f51ed4505c97c490b5
#
_entry.id   1872831fef7890f51ed4505c97c490b5
#
_cell.length_a   1.000
_cell.length_b   1.000
_cell.length_c   1.000
_cell.angle_alpha   90.00
_cell.angle_beta   90.00
_cell.angle_gamma   90.00
#
_symmetry.space_group_name_H-M   'P 1'
#
loop_
_entity.id
_entity.type
_entity.pdbx_description
1 polymer ?
#
loop_
_entity_poly.entity_id
_entity_poly.type
_entity_poly.pdbx_seq_one_letter_code
_entity_poly.pdbx_strand_id
1 'polypeptide(L)'
;MKNKLISLTLLITLISGCNKSSSNINSSENKDDYKLKIISPTEAPAVGLLNYLNDKNYETNTVPNNIVAEMIKGTHDVVIVDLIGGLTAINKKSAQYKLASIITFGNFYIYSTGNDSNNIMESDDNIVCFGQNNTPDILFNHLYPNIGVDTYVAGVSDIAPIAMSGKINNENVDYCIIAEPVLFNVLNNKNALTYGKGSEYSNFQAKWKEIHGNESSILGASIYIKNETYQNHSNVVNSFLNNIKSDINTYVNNPEKAIELLDNYGSKEEQAQRIGLNSTIIKGVLEDSNSINLGYLSSKDSSFNSTVEEYLNVVNSTLINKNNYL
;
A
#
# COMPACT_ATOMS: atom_id res chain seq x y z
N MET A 1 64.45 -41.64 -32.66
CA MET A 1 63.72 -42.24 -33.78
C MET A 1 62.54 -41.34 -34.03
N LYS A 2 62.63 -40.43 -34.99
CA LYS A 2 62.06 -40.53 -36.35
C LYS A 2 60.58 -40.93 -36.29
N ASN A 3 59.58 -40.18 -36.71
CA ASN A 3 59.29 -39.46 -37.97
C ASN A 3 58.00 -38.66 -37.80
N LYS A 4 57.87 -37.59 -38.34
CA LYS A 4 57.52 -36.92 -39.62
C LYS A 4 56.13 -36.29 -39.62
N LEU A 5 56.19 -34.99 -39.85
CA LEU A 5 55.26 -34.13 -40.50
C LEU A 5 54.41 -34.77 -41.60
N ILE A 6 53.10 -34.39 -41.68
CA ILE A 6 52.48 -34.11 -42.95
C ILE A 6 51.53 -32.95 -42.74
N SER A 7 51.84 -31.84 -43.44
CA SER A 7 50.99 -30.68 -43.72
C SER A 7 49.97 -31.04 -44.77
N LEU A 8 48.71 -30.68 -44.60
CA LEU A 8 47.76 -30.69 -45.70
C LEU A 8 47.03 -29.35 -45.74
N THR A 9 47.52 -28.52 -46.62
CA THR A 9 46.91 -27.26 -47.03
C THR A 9 45.72 -27.55 -47.94
N LEU A 10 44.51 -27.16 -47.58
CA LEU A 10 43.38 -27.20 -48.50
C LEU A 10 42.86 -25.78 -48.75
N LEU A 11 43.09 -25.37 -49.97
CA LEU A 11 42.64 -24.14 -50.60
C LEU A 11 41.17 -24.31 -50.99
N ILE A 12 40.25 -23.54 -50.45
CA ILE A 12 38.89 -23.48 -50.98
C ILE A 12 38.51 -22.05 -51.31
N THR A 13 38.11 -21.89 -52.50
CA THR A 13 37.75 -20.76 -53.31
C THR A 13 36.56 -19.97 -52.77
N LEU A 14 36.70 -18.64 -52.86
CA LEU A 14 35.66 -17.65 -52.75
C LEU A 14 34.56 -17.88 -53.78
N ILE A 15 33.30 -17.97 -53.28
CA ILE A 15 32.14 -17.69 -54.12
C ILE A 15 31.41 -16.51 -53.49
N SER A 16 31.53 -15.37 -54.16
CA SER A 16 30.78 -14.16 -53.90
C SER A 16 29.31 -14.38 -54.30
N GLY A 17 28.42 -14.39 -53.31
CA GLY A 17 26.99 -14.34 -53.49
C GLY A 17 26.43 -13.12 -52.72
N CYS A 18 26.36 -11.98 -53.40
CA CYS A 18 25.58 -10.86 -52.91
C CYS A 18 24.09 -11.22 -52.92
N ASN A 19 23.51 -11.35 -51.71
CA ASN A 19 22.09 -11.10 -51.54
C ASN A 19 21.92 -10.16 -50.35
N LYS A 20 21.79 -8.88 -50.67
CA LYS A 20 21.28 -7.87 -49.75
C LYS A 20 19.80 -8.15 -49.56
N SER A 21 19.45 -8.81 -48.48
CA SER A 21 18.15 -8.67 -47.85
C SER A 21 18.37 -7.89 -46.57
N SER A 22 18.34 -6.59 -46.68
CA SER A 22 18.17 -5.70 -45.55
C SER A 22 16.72 -5.86 -45.05
N SER A 23 16.48 -6.84 -44.19
CA SER A 23 15.36 -6.77 -43.28
C SER A 23 15.71 -5.72 -42.21
N ASN A 24 15.43 -4.47 -42.51
CA ASN A 24 15.20 -3.47 -41.46
C ASN A 24 14.04 -3.97 -40.63
N ILE A 25 14.32 -4.74 -39.59
CA ILE A 25 13.45 -4.84 -38.42
C ILE A 25 13.63 -3.49 -37.72
N ASN A 26 12.98 -2.46 -38.22
CA ASN A 26 12.57 -1.34 -37.38
C ASN A 26 11.55 -1.92 -36.40
N SER A 27 12.00 -2.46 -35.29
CA SER A 27 11.22 -2.46 -34.07
C SER A 27 11.11 -1.00 -33.62
N SER A 28 10.24 -0.24 -34.29
CA SER A 28 9.63 0.90 -33.63
C SER A 28 8.85 0.27 -32.47
N GLU A 29 9.46 0.19 -31.30
CA GLU A 29 8.67 0.14 -30.06
C GLU A 29 7.71 1.31 -30.14
N ASN A 30 6.47 1.03 -30.53
CA ASN A 30 5.36 1.94 -30.37
C ASN A 30 5.30 2.19 -28.86
N LYS A 31 5.94 3.27 -28.43
CA LYS A 31 5.85 3.72 -27.05
C LYS A 31 4.39 4.06 -26.85
N ASP A 32 3.68 3.23 -26.09
CA ASP A 32 2.30 3.50 -25.74
C ASP A 32 2.29 4.74 -24.83
N ASP A 33 1.86 5.88 -25.39
CA ASP A 33 1.84 7.17 -24.69
C ASP A 33 0.63 7.30 -23.73
N TYR A 34 -0.08 6.22 -23.48
CA TYR A 34 -1.23 6.21 -22.57
C TYR A 34 -0.83 6.67 -21.17
N LYS A 35 -1.64 7.54 -20.59
CA LYS A 35 -1.44 8.08 -19.24
C LYS A 35 -2.46 7.47 -18.28
N LEU A 36 -1.97 6.69 -17.32
CA LEU A 36 -2.81 6.08 -16.32
C LEU A 36 -3.46 7.12 -15.43
N LYS A 37 -4.77 7.02 -15.22
CA LYS A 37 -5.50 7.73 -14.17
C LYS A 37 -5.41 6.93 -12.87
N ILE A 38 -4.84 7.52 -11.83
CA ILE A 38 -4.51 6.85 -10.58
C ILE A 38 -5.24 7.54 -9.44
N ILE A 39 -5.85 6.76 -8.54
CA ILE A 39 -6.36 7.25 -7.27
C ILE A 39 -5.85 6.39 -6.11
N SER A 40 -5.44 7.03 -5.00
CA SER A 40 -5.03 6.34 -3.78
C SER A 40 -5.57 7.02 -2.52
N PRO A 41 -5.57 6.30 -1.39
CA PRO A 41 -5.63 6.97 -0.09
C PRO A 41 -4.44 7.90 0.10
N THR A 42 -4.59 8.88 0.97
CA THR A 42 -3.47 9.62 1.57
C THR A 42 -2.64 8.71 2.49
N GLU A 43 -1.53 9.24 3.01
CA GLU A 43 -0.68 8.61 4.04
C GLU A 43 0.12 7.39 3.55
N ALA A 44 0.18 6.30 4.30
CA ALA A 44 1.07 5.16 4.00
C ALA A 44 0.98 4.65 2.55
N PRO A 45 -0.21 4.45 1.94
CA PRO A 45 -0.30 4.01 0.54
C PRO A 45 0.30 5.01 -0.46
N ALA A 46 0.19 6.33 -0.17
CA ALA A 46 0.71 7.38 -1.05
C ALA A 46 2.25 7.42 -1.07
N VAL A 47 2.94 6.86 -0.05
CA VAL A 47 4.41 6.77 -0.05
C VAL A 47 4.93 5.93 -1.22
N GLY A 48 4.23 4.89 -1.62
CA GLY A 48 4.58 4.11 -2.82
C GLY A 48 4.45 4.89 -4.13
N LEU A 49 3.85 6.08 -4.12
CA LEU A 49 3.49 6.89 -5.29
C LEU A 49 4.20 8.25 -5.36
N LEU A 50 5.27 8.47 -4.57
CA LEU A 50 5.95 9.77 -4.49
C LEU A 50 6.44 10.29 -5.85
N ASN A 51 6.84 9.42 -6.78
CA ASN A 51 7.23 9.81 -8.13
C ASN A 51 6.06 10.34 -8.98
N TYR A 52 4.81 10.17 -8.53
CA TYR A 52 3.60 10.63 -9.23
C TYR A 52 3.01 11.92 -8.62
N LEU A 53 3.62 12.53 -7.59
CA LEU A 53 3.07 13.71 -6.91
C LEU A 53 2.74 14.87 -7.84
N ASN A 54 3.56 15.09 -8.86
CA ASN A 54 3.40 16.14 -9.88
C ASN A 54 2.55 15.69 -11.09
N ASP A 55 2.12 14.42 -11.14
CA ASP A 55 1.27 13.94 -12.25
C ASP A 55 -0.17 14.41 -12.02
N LYS A 56 -0.71 15.13 -12.99
CA LYS A 56 -2.10 15.62 -12.97
C LYS A 56 -3.15 14.50 -13.05
N ASN A 57 -2.74 13.30 -13.43
CA ASN A 57 -3.61 12.12 -13.47
C ASN A 57 -3.56 11.29 -12.18
N TYR A 58 -2.80 11.73 -11.18
CA TYR A 58 -2.78 11.11 -9.86
C TYR A 58 -3.61 11.93 -8.87
N GLU A 59 -4.58 11.29 -8.25
CA GLU A 59 -5.48 11.86 -7.25
C GLU A 59 -5.33 11.14 -5.91
N THR A 60 -5.57 11.86 -4.81
CA THR A 60 -5.62 11.29 -3.46
C THR A 60 -6.97 11.59 -2.80
N ASN A 61 -7.41 10.70 -1.92
CA ASN A 61 -8.63 10.90 -1.14
C ASN A 61 -8.41 10.41 0.30
N THR A 62 -8.87 11.20 1.27
CA THR A 62 -8.75 10.88 2.71
C THR A 62 -9.79 9.88 3.19
N VAL A 63 -10.85 9.65 2.43
CA VAL A 63 -11.97 8.77 2.79
C VAL A 63 -11.95 7.52 1.93
N PRO A 64 -11.57 6.33 2.46
CA PRO A 64 -11.46 5.09 1.69
C PRO A 64 -12.72 4.70 0.94
N ASN A 65 -13.91 4.91 1.53
CA ASN A 65 -15.17 4.60 0.88
C ASN A 65 -15.43 5.41 -0.40
N ASN A 66 -14.90 6.63 -0.50
CA ASN A 66 -14.96 7.41 -1.74
C ASN A 66 -14.12 6.76 -2.85
N ILE A 67 -12.96 6.22 -2.52
CA ILE A 67 -12.08 5.52 -3.48
C ILE A 67 -12.79 4.25 -3.98
N VAL A 68 -13.41 3.47 -3.09
CA VAL A 68 -14.22 2.30 -3.47
C VAL A 68 -15.37 2.71 -4.41
N ALA A 69 -16.01 3.85 -4.15
CA ALA A 69 -17.06 4.36 -5.03
C ALA A 69 -16.53 4.71 -6.44
N GLU A 70 -15.34 5.33 -6.54
CA GLU A 70 -14.69 5.60 -7.82
C GLU A 70 -14.28 4.31 -8.56
N MET A 71 -13.84 3.28 -7.83
CA MET A 71 -13.56 1.95 -8.37
C MET A 71 -14.83 1.31 -8.98
N ILE A 72 -15.96 1.39 -8.28
CA ILE A 72 -17.26 0.86 -8.78
C ILE A 72 -17.70 1.61 -10.05
N LYS A 73 -17.49 2.93 -10.12
CA LYS A 73 -17.80 3.75 -11.31
C LYS A 73 -16.84 3.49 -12.47
N GLY A 74 -15.65 2.93 -12.23
CA GLY A 74 -14.63 2.68 -13.25
C GLY A 74 -13.96 3.95 -13.80
N THR A 75 -13.83 4.99 -13.00
CA THR A 75 -13.31 6.31 -13.41
C THR A 75 -11.79 6.37 -13.54
N HIS A 76 -11.07 5.45 -12.89
CA HIS A 76 -9.62 5.39 -12.84
C HIS A 76 -9.09 4.08 -13.42
N ASP A 77 -7.89 4.10 -13.96
CA ASP A 77 -7.20 2.93 -14.50
C ASP A 77 -6.55 2.10 -13.38
N VAL A 78 -6.03 2.80 -12.39
CA VAL A 78 -5.39 2.25 -11.20
C VAL A 78 -6.10 2.79 -9.97
N VAL A 79 -6.55 1.88 -9.13
CA VAL A 79 -7.17 2.20 -7.83
C VAL A 79 -6.37 1.53 -6.73
N ILE A 80 -5.96 2.31 -5.75
CA ILE A 80 -5.34 1.79 -4.54
C ILE A 80 -6.36 1.93 -3.40
N VAL A 81 -6.68 0.81 -2.77
CA VAL A 81 -7.64 0.74 -1.66
C VAL A 81 -7.30 -0.50 -0.83
N ASP A 82 -7.85 -0.62 0.36
CA ASP A 82 -7.64 -1.82 1.17
C ASP A 82 -8.13 -3.10 0.47
N LEU A 83 -7.50 -4.24 0.82
CA LEU A 83 -7.76 -5.52 0.15
C LEU A 83 -9.23 -5.92 0.23
N ILE A 84 -9.86 -5.77 1.41
CA ILE A 84 -11.24 -6.20 1.65
C ILE A 84 -12.21 -5.30 0.86
N GLY A 85 -12.02 -3.99 0.91
CA GLY A 85 -12.84 -3.02 0.19
C GLY A 85 -12.80 -3.23 -1.32
N GLY A 86 -11.60 -3.41 -1.88
CA GLY A 86 -11.43 -3.63 -3.32
C GLY A 86 -12.01 -4.96 -3.81
N LEU A 87 -11.75 -6.07 -3.10
CA LEU A 87 -12.34 -7.37 -3.45
C LEU A 87 -13.86 -7.38 -3.27
N THR A 88 -14.37 -6.65 -2.28
CA THR A 88 -15.83 -6.48 -2.12
C THR A 88 -16.42 -5.70 -3.29
N ALA A 89 -15.76 -4.66 -3.78
CA ALA A 89 -16.21 -3.93 -4.96
C ALA A 89 -16.26 -4.83 -6.21
N ILE A 90 -15.29 -5.71 -6.40
CA ILE A 90 -15.27 -6.67 -7.51
C ILE A 90 -16.38 -7.73 -7.35
N ASN A 91 -16.41 -8.43 -6.20
CA ASN A 91 -17.27 -9.59 -6.02
C ASN A 91 -18.75 -9.23 -5.86
N LYS A 92 -19.06 -8.13 -5.16
CA LYS A 92 -20.43 -7.76 -4.78
C LYS A 92 -21.01 -6.60 -5.59
N LYS A 93 -20.15 -5.77 -6.20
CA LYS A 93 -20.55 -4.56 -6.92
C LYS A 93 -20.15 -4.57 -8.40
N SER A 94 -19.57 -5.70 -8.87
CA SER A 94 -19.18 -5.93 -10.26
C SER A 94 -18.18 -4.90 -10.82
N ALA A 95 -17.33 -4.33 -9.97
CA ALA A 95 -16.25 -3.46 -10.41
C ALA A 95 -15.30 -4.24 -11.35
N GLN A 96 -14.98 -3.65 -12.50
CA GLN A 96 -14.21 -4.30 -13.58
C GLN A 96 -12.71 -4.11 -13.38
N TYR A 97 -12.18 -4.67 -12.29
CA TYR A 97 -10.78 -4.58 -11.90
C TYR A 97 -10.21 -5.94 -11.50
N LYS A 98 -8.88 -6.01 -11.45
CA LYS A 98 -8.14 -7.13 -10.89
C LYS A 98 -7.12 -6.65 -9.89
N LEU A 99 -6.91 -7.42 -8.83
CA LEU A 99 -5.87 -7.24 -7.83
C LEU A 99 -4.51 -7.56 -8.45
N ALA A 100 -3.61 -6.58 -8.46
CA ALA A 100 -2.28 -6.69 -9.06
C ALA A 100 -1.16 -6.85 -8.02
N SER A 101 -1.27 -6.17 -6.87
CA SER A 101 -0.27 -6.26 -5.80
C SER A 101 -0.81 -5.71 -4.49
N ILE A 102 -0.10 -6.03 -3.40
CA ILE A 102 -0.31 -5.48 -2.06
C ILE A 102 0.90 -4.65 -1.70
N ILE A 103 0.70 -3.45 -1.13
CA ILE A 103 1.77 -2.47 -0.90
C ILE A 103 1.92 -2.01 0.55
N THR A 104 0.99 -2.35 1.46
CA THR A 104 1.16 -2.13 2.92
C THR A 104 0.75 -3.36 3.69
N PHE A 105 1.37 -3.57 4.87
CA PHE A 105 1.19 -4.76 5.68
C PHE A 105 1.06 -4.39 7.16
N GLY A 106 -0.16 -4.46 7.73
CA GLY A 106 -0.40 -4.39 9.16
C GLY A 106 0.11 -3.13 9.86
N ASN A 107 -0.22 -1.96 9.32
CA ASN A 107 0.17 -0.66 9.89
C ASN A 107 -0.89 -0.06 10.83
N PHE A 108 -1.71 -0.89 11.48
CA PHE A 108 -2.73 -0.46 12.42
C PHE A 108 -2.28 -0.69 13.87
N TYR A 109 -2.71 0.20 14.74
CA TYR A 109 -2.33 0.25 16.14
C TYR A 109 -3.53 0.64 17.00
N ILE A 110 -3.45 0.32 18.30
CA ILE A 110 -4.28 0.93 19.33
C ILE A 110 -3.43 1.96 20.05
N TYR A 111 -3.91 3.18 20.10
CA TYR A 111 -3.32 4.28 20.86
C TYR A 111 -4.14 4.51 22.12
N SER A 112 -3.51 4.41 23.30
CA SER A 112 -4.08 4.89 24.55
C SER A 112 -3.92 6.39 24.66
N THR A 113 -5.00 7.10 24.97
CA THR A 113 -4.96 8.56 25.17
C THR A 113 -4.41 8.94 26.55
N GLY A 114 -4.27 7.96 27.46
CA GLY A 114 -3.90 8.14 28.85
C GLY A 114 -5.06 8.62 29.74
N ASN A 115 -6.31 8.53 29.26
CA ASN A 115 -7.50 8.78 30.07
C ASN A 115 -7.83 7.59 30.99
N ASP A 116 -7.64 6.35 30.49
CA ASP A 116 -7.68 5.17 31.34
C ASP A 116 -6.41 5.06 32.20
N SER A 117 -6.59 5.15 33.52
CA SER A 117 -5.50 5.13 34.50
C SER A 117 -4.85 3.75 34.67
N ASN A 118 -5.60 2.68 34.37
CA ASN A 118 -5.14 1.31 34.50
C ASN A 118 -4.36 0.83 33.28
N ASN A 119 -4.59 1.48 32.14
CA ASN A 119 -4.04 1.13 30.83
C ASN A 119 -4.26 -0.36 30.49
N ILE A 120 -5.44 -0.87 30.84
CA ILE A 120 -5.92 -2.23 30.53
C ILE A 120 -7.22 -2.06 29.78
N MET A 121 -7.23 -2.35 28.48
CA MET A 121 -8.42 -2.18 27.64
C MET A 121 -9.51 -3.18 28.02
N GLU A 122 -10.66 -2.66 28.43
CA GLU A 122 -11.83 -3.40 28.91
C GLU A 122 -13.08 -3.06 28.08
N SER A 123 -14.19 -3.76 28.32
CA SER A 123 -15.42 -3.60 27.54
C SER A 123 -16.22 -2.33 27.83
N ASP A 124 -15.87 -1.59 28.86
CA ASP A 124 -16.46 -0.31 29.27
C ASP A 124 -15.61 0.92 28.90
N ASP A 125 -14.46 0.70 28.24
CA ASP A 125 -13.65 1.77 27.70
C ASP A 125 -14.28 2.40 26.46
N ASN A 126 -14.12 3.71 26.31
CA ASN A 126 -14.59 4.45 25.14
C ASN A 126 -13.56 4.35 24.00
N ILE A 127 -13.85 3.49 23.03
CA ILE A 127 -12.96 3.17 21.90
C ILE A 127 -13.48 3.81 20.61
N VAL A 128 -12.61 4.54 19.94
CA VAL A 128 -12.92 5.19 18.65
C VAL A 128 -12.14 4.53 17.51
N CYS A 129 -12.84 4.20 16.42
CA CYS A 129 -12.27 3.63 15.19
C CYS A 129 -12.64 4.48 13.97
N PHE A 130 -11.82 4.43 12.92
CA PHE A 130 -12.16 4.98 11.62
C PHE A 130 -12.62 3.89 10.65
N GLY A 131 -13.53 4.25 9.74
CA GLY A 131 -13.95 3.38 8.65
C GLY A 131 -14.74 2.15 9.13
N GLN A 132 -15.93 2.35 9.68
CA GLN A 132 -16.85 1.27 10.05
C GLN A 132 -17.01 0.23 8.95
N ASN A 133 -16.92 -1.05 9.31
CA ASN A 133 -16.93 -2.22 8.40
C ASN A 133 -15.75 -2.26 7.39
N ASN A 134 -14.73 -1.44 7.58
CA ASN A 134 -13.48 -1.49 6.82
C ASN A 134 -12.43 -2.31 7.58
N THR A 135 -11.26 -2.47 6.97
CA THR A 135 -10.17 -3.31 7.51
C THR A 135 -9.82 -3.07 8.97
N PRO A 136 -9.64 -1.83 9.49
CA PRO A 136 -9.29 -1.64 10.91
C PRO A 136 -10.36 -2.14 11.87
N ASP A 137 -11.65 -1.92 11.56
CA ASP A 137 -12.78 -2.40 12.36
C ASP A 137 -12.89 -3.93 12.34
N ILE A 138 -12.79 -4.54 11.16
CA ILE A 138 -12.83 -6.01 10.99
C ILE A 138 -11.68 -6.67 11.77
N LEU A 139 -10.47 -6.12 11.67
CA LEU A 139 -9.31 -6.62 12.37
C LEU A 139 -9.43 -6.45 13.88
N PHE A 140 -9.90 -5.29 14.35
CA PHE A 140 -10.10 -5.06 15.78
C PHE A 140 -11.07 -6.09 16.38
N ASN A 141 -12.22 -6.27 15.76
CA ASN A 141 -13.21 -7.25 16.21
C ASN A 141 -12.68 -8.70 16.20
N HIS A 142 -11.77 -9.01 15.27
CA HIS A 142 -11.12 -10.32 15.23
C HIS A 142 -10.06 -10.49 16.33
N LEU A 143 -9.22 -9.47 16.55
CA LEU A 143 -8.12 -9.53 17.50
C LEU A 143 -8.57 -9.35 18.96
N TYR A 144 -9.70 -8.66 19.16
CA TYR A 144 -10.27 -8.31 20.47
C TYR A 144 -11.78 -8.62 20.54
N PRO A 145 -12.19 -9.89 20.39
CA PRO A 145 -13.60 -10.26 20.15
C PRO A 145 -14.56 -9.95 21.31
N ASN A 146 -14.04 -9.64 22.49
CA ASN A 146 -14.84 -9.31 23.69
C ASN A 146 -14.92 -7.80 23.96
N ILE A 147 -14.35 -6.98 23.09
CA ILE A 147 -14.28 -5.52 23.24
C ILE A 147 -14.93 -4.89 22.01
N GLY A 148 -15.83 -3.93 22.23
CA GLY A 148 -16.55 -3.24 21.17
C GLY A 148 -15.91 -1.90 20.79
N VAL A 149 -16.26 -1.38 19.63
CA VAL A 149 -15.98 0.01 19.24
C VAL A 149 -17.23 0.84 19.50
N ASP A 150 -17.09 1.95 20.24
CA ASP A 150 -18.21 2.81 20.63
C ASP A 150 -18.54 3.84 19.56
N THR A 151 -17.52 4.41 18.95
CA THR A 151 -17.68 5.50 18.00
C THR A 151 -16.86 5.29 16.73
N TYR A 152 -17.46 5.61 15.59
CA TYR A 152 -16.80 5.55 14.29
C TYR A 152 -16.67 6.92 13.65
N VAL A 153 -15.52 7.19 13.03
CA VAL A 153 -15.28 8.34 12.17
C VAL A 153 -14.99 7.90 10.73
N ALA A 154 -15.11 8.83 9.78
CA ALA A 154 -15.09 8.45 8.36
C ALA A 154 -13.71 8.03 7.85
N GLY A 155 -12.66 8.72 8.27
CA GLY A 155 -11.32 8.50 7.76
C GLY A 155 -10.24 8.63 8.82
N VAL A 156 -9.04 8.24 8.45
CA VAL A 156 -7.86 8.26 9.34
C VAL A 156 -7.49 9.69 9.74
N SER A 157 -7.74 10.68 8.88
CA SER A 157 -7.53 12.10 9.21
C SER A 157 -8.45 12.61 10.32
N ASP A 158 -9.61 11.97 10.54
CA ASP A 158 -10.56 12.36 11.58
C ASP A 158 -10.15 11.79 12.95
N ILE A 159 -9.37 10.69 12.96
CA ILE A 159 -8.89 10.07 14.21
C ILE A 159 -7.77 10.88 14.87
N ALA A 160 -6.93 11.57 14.09
CA ALA A 160 -5.78 12.31 14.60
C ALA A 160 -6.15 13.38 15.65
N PRO A 161 -7.10 14.30 15.40
CA PRO A 161 -7.50 15.30 16.41
C PRO A 161 -8.12 14.67 17.65
N ILE A 162 -8.82 13.53 17.53
CA ILE A 162 -9.38 12.80 18.66
C ILE A 162 -8.27 12.21 19.52
N ALA A 163 -7.31 11.52 18.91
CA ALA A 163 -6.15 10.98 19.60
C ALA A 163 -5.32 12.09 20.27
N MET A 164 -5.13 13.23 19.62
CA MET A 164 -4.39 14.38 20.16
C MET A 164 -5.11 15.06 21.33
N SER A 165 -6.43 15.11 21.32
CA SER A 165 -7.22 15.74 22.38
C SER A 165 -7.63 14.77 23.51
N GLY A 166 -7.68 13.46 23.23
CA GLY A 166 -8.27 12.44 24.10
C GLY A 166 -9.80 12.60 24.25
N LYS A 167 -10.47 13.27 23.29
CA LYS A 167 -11.90 13.58 23.39
C LYS A 167 -12.59 13.54 22.05
N ILE A 168 -13.89 13.17 22.08
CA ILE A 168 -14.85 13.33 21.01
C ILE A 168 -16.14 13.91 21.60
N ASN A 169 -16.70 14.97 21.00
CA ASN A 169 -17.94 15.65 21.47
C ASN A 169 -17.92 16.02 22.97
N ASN A 170 -16.77 16.40 23.50
CA ASN A 170 -16.48 16.67 24.92
C ASN A 170 -16.46 15.43 25.86
N GLU A 171 -16.68 14.25 25.35
CA GLU A 171 -16.53 12.99 26.09
C GLU A 171 -15.07 12.49 26.02
N ASN A 172 -14.58 11.87 27.08
CA ASN A 172 -13.26 11.28 27.08
C ASN A 172 -13.23 10.06 26.16
N VAL A 173 -12.13 9.89 25.45
CA VAL A 173 -11.80 8.71 24.67
C VAL A 173 -10.62 8.04 25.33
N ASP A 174 -10.72 6.75 25.58
CA ASP A 174 -9.67 5.98 26.25
C ASP A 174 -8.69 5.41 25.23
N TYR A 175 -9.21 4.88 24.12
CA TYR A 175 -8.42 4.28 23.08
C TYR A 175 -8.86 4.73 21.67
N CYS A 176 -7.88 4.87 20.78
CA CYS A 176 -8.11 5.13 19.36
C CYS A 176 -7.48 4.00 18.52
N ILE A 177 -8.25 3.43 17.59
CA ILE A 177 -7.69 2.58 16.55
C ILE A 177 -7.15 3.51 15.47
N ILE A 178 -5.86 3.48 15.24
CA ILE A 178 -5.11 4.45 14.44
C ILE A 178 -4.16 3.72 13.47
N ALA A 179 -3.81 4.36 12.38
CA ALA A 179 -2.81 3.83 11.45
C ALA A 179 -1.52 4.67 11.48
N GLU A 180 -0.37 4.05 11.19
CA GLU A 180 0.81 4.81 10.81
C GLU A 180 0.61 5.43 9.41
N PRO A 181 1.08 6.65 9.17
CA PRO A 181 1.97 7.47 10.02
C PRO A 181 1.25 8.42 10.99
N VAL A 182 -0.05 8.32 11.18
CA VAL A 182 -0.80 9.21 12.08
C VAL A 182 -0.41 8.98 13.53
N LEU A 183 -0.15 7.73 13.93
CA LEU A 183 0.35 7.40 15.27
C LEU A 183 1.66 8.16 15.57
N PHE A 184 2.63 8.10 14.66
CA PHE A 184 3.91 8.83 14.81
C PHE A 184 3.67 10.33 15.01
N ASN A 185 2.77 10.93 14.22
CA ASN A 185 2.46 12.35 14.34
C ASN A 185 1.83 12.68 15.71
N VAL A 186 0.89 11.86 16.20
CA VAL A 186 0.26 12.05 17.52
C VAL A 186 1.29 11.94 18.64
N LEU A 187 2.13 10.91 18.64
CA LEU A 187 3.14 10.68 19.66
C LEU A 187 4.20 11.79 19.74
N ASN A 188 4.53 12.42 18.61
CA ASN A 188 5.56 13.45 18.50
C ASN A 188 5.02 14.89 18.54
N ASN A 189 3.71 15.08 18.57
CA ASN A 189 3.11 16.41 18.61
C ASN A 189 3.06 16.97 20.04
N LYS A 190 4.03 17.83 20.37
CA LYS A 190 4.13 18.48 21.69
C LYS A 190 2.94 19.37 22.06
N ASN A 191 2.11 19.75 21.08
CA ASN A 191 0.89 20.54 21.31
C ASN A 191 -0.34 19.65 21.56
N ALA A 192 -0.25 18.33 21.40
CA ALA A 192 -1.33 17.42 21.72
C ALA A 192 -1.60 17.40 23.23
N LEU A 193 -2.88 17.44 23.63
CA LEU A 193 -3.27 17.35 25.03
C LEU A 193 -2.91 15.99 25.67
N THR A 194 -2.77 14.97 24.84
CA THR A 194 -2.34 13.62 25.20
C THR A 194 -0.82 13.44 25.19
N TYR A 195 -0.05 14.48 24.80
CA TYR A 195 1.42 14.37 24.76
C TYR A 195 2.00 14.03 26.12
N GLY A 196 2.83 12.98 26.16
CA GLY A 196 3.45 12.46 27.38
C GLY A 196 2.51 11.70 28.33
N LYS A 197 1.20 11.57 27.97
CA LYS A 197 0.24 10.71 28.66
C LYS A 197 -0.16 9.52 27.80
N GLY A 198 -0.42 9.77 26.53
CA GLY A 198 -0.78 8.75 25.55
C GLY A 198 0.43 7.96 25.09
N SER A 199 0.18 6.74 24.67
CA SER A 199 1.19 5.79 24.20
C SER A 199 0.62 4.80 23.20
N GLU A 200 1.48 4.15 22.43
CA GLU A 200 1.08 2.92 21.74
C GLU A 200 0.68 1.87 22.78
N TYR A 201 -0.55 1.37 22.65
CA TYR A 201 -1.07 0.29 23.50
C TYR A 201 -0.82 -1.07 22.87
N SER A 202 -1.11 -1.23 21.59
CA SER A 202 -0.96 -2.49 20.86
C SER A 202 -0.73 -2.26 19.37
N ASN A 203 0.07 -3.16 18.80
CA ASN A 203 0.33 -3.26 17.37
C ASN A 203 -0.47 -4.43 16.79
N PHE A 204 -1.34 -4.18 15.81
CA PHE A 204 -2.19 -5.23 15.22
C PHE A 204 -1.38 -6.33 14.55
N GLN A 205 -0.29 -6.00 13.85
CA GLN A 205 0.54 -7.00 13.20
C GLN A 205 1.24 -7.92 14.21
N ALA A 206 1.68 -7.38 15.34
CA ALA A 206 2.26 -8.17 16.41
C ALA A 206 1.22 -9.12 17.02
N LYS A 207 0.02 -8.58 17.32
CA LYS A 207 -1.10 -9.38 17.85
C LYS A 207 -1.60 -10.43 16.88
N TRP A 208 -1.62 -10.10 15.59
CA TRP A 208 -1.95 -11.04 14.50
C TRP A 208 -0.98 -12.22 14.47
N LYS A 209 0.34 -11.95 14.52
CA LYS A 209 1.37 -13.01 14.55
C LYS A 209 1.29 -13.89 15.79
N GLU A 210 0.93 -13.33 16.93
CA GLU A 210 0.70 -14.09 18.16
C GLU A 210 -0.40 -15.14 17.98
N ILE A 211 -1.49 -14.79 17.27
CA ILE A 211 -2.66 -15.65 17.07
C ILE A 211 -2.48 -16.61 15.89
N HIS A 212 -1.90 -16.14 14.77
CA HIS A 212 -1.88 -16.86 13.48
C HIS A 212 -0.49 -17.39 13.09
N GLY A 213 0.55 -17.10 13.89
CA GLY A 213 1.92 -17.52 13.61
C GLY A 213 2.80 -16.44 13.00
N ASN A 214 4.10 -16.56 13.22
CA ASN A 214 5.10 -15.53 12.89
C ASN A 214 5.20 -15.17 11.39
N GLU A 215 4.88 -16.10 10.51
CA GLU A 215 4.94 -15.90 9.06
C GLU A 215 3.66 -15.23 8.50
N SER A 216 2.60 -15.13 9.32
CA SER A 216 1.33 -14.55 8.91
C SER A 216 1.39 -13.03 8.90
N SER A 217 0.73 -12.41 7.92
CA SER A 217 0.70 -10.96 7.76
C SER A 217 -0.71 -10.44 7.52
N ILE A 218 -1.01 -9.30 8.16
CA ILE A 218 -2.17 -8.49 7.80
C ILE A 218 -1.91 -7.85 6.43
N LEU A 219 -2.86 -7.97 5.51
CA LEU A 219 -2.77 -7.39 4.18
C LEU A 219 -3.58 -6.09 4.13
N GLY A 220 -2.92 -5.01 3.73
CA GLY A 220 -3.47 -3.66 3.76
C GLY A 220 -3.80 -3.11 2.37
N ALA A 221 -3.25 -1.93 2.05
CA ALA A 221 -3.48 -1.27 0.78
C ALA A 221 -2.99 -2.10 -0.39
N SER A 222 -3.82 -2.17 -1.42
CA SER A 222 -3.66 -3.05 -2.58
C SER A 222 -3.90 -2.28 -3.86
N ILE A 223 -3.17 -2.61 -4.91
CA ILE A 223 -3.28 -2.01 -6.24
C ILE A 223 -4.25 -2.85 -7.09
N TYR A 224 -5.26 -2.18 -7.61
CA TYR A 224 -6.25 -2.75 -8.52
C TYR A 224 -6.11 -2.09 -9.89
N ILE A 225 -6.08 -2.91 -10.95
CA ILE A 225 -5.96 -2.46 -12.32
C ILE A 225 -7.27 -2.71 -13.06
N LYS A 226 -7.79 -1.70 -13.76
CA LYS A 226 -8.98 -1.82 -14.60
C LYS A 226 -8.75 -2.84 -15.71
N ASN A 227 -9.70 -3.76 -15.90
CA ASN A 227 -9.58 -4.86 -16.88
C ASN A 227 -9.31 -4.34 -18.29
N GLU A 228 -10.07 -3.35 -18.71
CA GLU A 228 -9.94 -2.72 -20.03
C GLU A 228 -8.54 -2.10 -20.23
N THR A 229 -8.04 -1.38 -19.22
CA THR A 229 -6.72 -0.77 -19.26
C THR A 229 -5.62 -1.81 -19.37
N TYR A 230 -5.72 -2.91 -18.62
CA TYR A 230 -4.74 -3.99 -18.74
C TYR A 230 -4.77 -4.67 -20.12
N GLN A 231 -5.97 -4.88 -20.69
CA GLN A 231 -6.12 -5.49 -22.00
C GLN A 231 -5.53 -4.63 -23.12
N ASN A 232 -5.71 -3.32 -23.05
CA ASN A 232 -5.34 -2.40 -24.13
C ASN A 232 -3.93 -1.80 -23.95
N HIS A 233 -3.43 -1.67 -22.70
CA HIS A 233 -2.21 -0.94 -22.34
C HIS A 233 -1.34 -1.75 -21.36
N SER A 234 -1.23 -3.06 -21.53
CA SER A 234 -0.52 -3.95 -20.61
C SER A 234 0.95 -3.56 -20.38
N ASN A 235 1.63 -3.04 -21.40
CA ASN A 235 3.01 -2.59 -21.28
C ASN A 235 3.14 -1.39 -20.32
N VAL A 236 2.21 -0.42 -20.42
CA VAL A 236 2.18 0.75 -19.53
C VAL A 236 1.88 0.31 -18.10
N VAL A 237 0.90 -0.57 -17.93
CA VAL A 237 0.54 -1.12 -16.59
C VAL A 237 1.71 -1.91 -15.98
N ASN A 238 2.36 -2.78 -16.74
CA ASN A 238 3.51 -3.55 -16.23
C ASN A 238 4.68 -2.64 -15.87
N SER A 239 4.94 -1.59 -16.66
CA SER A 239 5.95 -0.59 -16.34
C SER A 239 5.61 0.16 -15.06
N PHE A 240 4.35 0.58 -14.88
CA PHE A 240 3.86 1.19 -13.65
C PHE A 240 4.08 0.29 -12.43
N LEU A 241 3.64 -0.98 -12.48
CA LEU A 241 3.79 -1.92 -11.37
C LEU A 241 5.26 -2.19 -11.01
N ASN A 242 6.14 -2.30 -12.03
CA ASN A 242 7.57 -2.46 -11.81
C ASN A 242 8.21 -1.22 -11.18
N ASN A 243 7.80 -0.01 -11.58
CA ASN A 243 8.25 1.23 -10.99
C ASN A 243 7.84 1.31 -9.51
N ILE A 244 6.56 1.04 -9.19
CA ILE A 244 6.09 1.03 -7.79
C ILE A 244 6.87 0.03 -6.95
N LYS A 245 7.12 -1.18 -7.46
CA LYS A 245 7.97 -2.19 -6.77
C LYS A 245 9.37 -1.66 -6.49
N SER A 246 9.99 -1.05 -7.49
CA SER A 246 11.34 -0.47 -7.38
C SER A 246 11.38 0.69 -6.39
N ASP A 247 10.39 1.58 -6.47
CA ASP A 247 10.28 2.77 -5.63
C ASP A 247 10.10 2.38 -4.16
N ILE A 248 9.15 1.49 -3.86
CA ILE A 248 8.93 0.97 -2.51
C ILE A 248 10.20 0.33 -1.95
N ASN A 249 10.86 -0.56 -2.72
CA ASN A 249 12.10 -1.16 -2.29
C ASN A 249 13.19 -0.11 -2.02
N THR A 250 13.24 0.93 -2.85
CA THR A 250 14.20 2.03 -2.66
C THR A 250 13.92 2.79 -1.38
N TYR A 251 12.66 3.17 -1.12
CA TYR A 251 12.31 3.99 0.05
C TYR A 251 12.47 3.22 1.36
N VAL A 252 12.15 1.93 1.39
CA VAL A 252 12.34 1.09 2.58
C VAL A 252 13.83 0.90 2.91
N ASN A 253 14.68 0.73 1.88
CA ASN A 253 16.13 0.52 2.09
C ASN A 253 16.93 1.83 2.17
N ASN A 254 16.40 2.93 1.67
CA ASN A 254 17.02 4.24 1.68
C ASN A 254 15.94 5.34 1.81
N PRO A 255 15.44 5.60 3.03
CA PRO A 255 14.40 6.59 3.29
C PRO A 255 14.70 8.00 2.78
N GLU A 256 15.99 8.39 2.71
CA GLU A 256 16.41 9.70 2.19
C GLU A 256 15.91 9.95 0.76
N LYS A 257 15.69 8.89 -0.04
CA LYS A 257 15.13 9.05 -1.39
C LYS A 257 13.66 9.48 -1.38
N ALA A 258 12.88 9.01 -0.43
CA ALA A 258 11.50 9.45 -0.25
C ALA A 258 11.47 10.92 0.26
N ILE A 259 12.37 11.25 1.20
CA ILE A 259 12.52 12.60 1.75
C ILE A 259 12.90 13.59 0.65
N GLU A 260 13.92 13.28 -0.18
CA GLU A 260 14.35 14.12 -1.31
C GLU A 260 13.19 14.41 -2.28
N LEU A 261 12.36 13.41 -2.60
CA LEU A 261 11.21 13.60 -3.50
C LEU A 261 10.17 14.56 -2.91
N LEU A 262 9.88 14.42 -1.62
CA LEU A 262 8.94 15.29 -0.93
C LEU A 262 9.48 16.72 -0.81
N ASP A 263 10.73 16.90 -0.42
CA ASP A 263 11.35 18.23 -0.29
C ASP A 263 11.46 18.94 -1.64
N ASN A 264 11.60 18.19 -2.75
CA ASN A 264 11.55 18.73 -4.10
C ASN A 264 10.12 19.04 -4.59
N TYR A 265 9.09 18.40 -4.00
CA TYR A 265 7.69 18.64 -4.35
C TYR A 265 7.21 20.01 -3.88
N GLY A 266 7.53 20.40 -2.64
CA GLY A 266 7.09 21.67 -2.07
C GLY A 266 7.31 21.79 -0.57
N SER A 267 6.70 22.79 0.05
CA SER A 267 6.70 22.99 1.50
C SER A 267 6.05 21.81 2.24
N LYS A 268 6.34 21.69 3.55
CA LYS A 268 5.73 20.62 4.39
C LYS A 268 4.20 20.69 4.43
N GLU A 269 3.65 21.88 4.34
CA GLU A 269 2.21 22.14 4.26
C GLU A 269 1.63 21.63 2.94
N GLU A 270 2.29 21.90 1.81
CA GLU A 270 1.89 21.39 0.50
C GLU A 270 1.99 19.87 0.42
N GLN A 271 3.05 19.28 0.97
CA GLN A 271 3.23 17.84 1.09
C GLN A 271 2.07 17.21 1.89
N ALA A 272 1.79 17.75 3.09
CA ALA A 272 0.70 17.27 3.95
C ALA A 272 -0.68 17.44 3.29
N GLN A 273 -0.91 18.54 2.58
CA GLN A 273 -2.15 18.76 1.83
C GLN A 273 -2.32 17.73 0.70
N ARG A 274 -1.21 17.36 0.03
CA ARG A 274 -1.22 16.46 -1.12
C ARG A 274 -1.44 15.00 -0.73
N ILE A 275 -0.72 14.52 0.29
CA ILE A 275 -0.68 13.09 0.66
C ILE A 275 -0.90 12.81 2.15
N GLY A 276 -1.31 13.79 2.94
CA GLY A 276 -1.60 13.62 4.37
C GLY A 276 -0.36 13.56 5.27
N LEU A 277 0.86 13.65 4.71
CA LEU A 277 2.11 13.56 5.44
C LEU A 277 3.22 14.39 4.78
N ASN A 278 4.30 14.64 5.52
CA ASN A 278 5.44 15.42 5.03
C ASN A 278 6.77 14.69 5.26
N SER A 279 7.85 15.25 4.73
CA SER A 279 9.19 14.65 4.80
C SER A 279 9.68 14.37 6.22
N THR A 280 9.28 15.18 7.23
CA THR A 280 9.64 14.92 8.64
C THR A 280 8.96 13.66 9.18
N ILE A 281 7.67 13.45 8.85
CA ILE A 281 6.92 12.27 9.26
C ILE A 281 7.47 11.03 8.55
N ILE A 282 7.69 11.13 7.22
CA ILE A 282 8.27 10.03 6.43
C ILE A 282 9.62 9.59 6.99
N LYS A 283 10.48 10.57 7.35
CA LYS A 283 11.75 10.27 7.99
C LYS A 283 11.56 9.42 9.24
N GLY A 284 10.70 9.85 10.16
CA GLY A 284 10.48 9.13 11.41
C GLY A 284 9.94 7.71 11.24
N VAL A 285 8.97 7.51 10.33
CA VAL A 285 8.31 6.19 10.17
C VAL A 285 9.11 5.20 9.31
N LEU A 286 10.02 5.66 8.46
CA LEU A 286 10.84 4.76 7.62
C LEU A 286 12.21 4.45 8.25
N GLU A 287 12.87 5.43 8.89
CA GLU A 287 14.23 5.26 9.41
C GLU A 287 14.29 4.28 10.58
N ASP A 288 13.34 4.35 11.52
CA ASP A 288 13.44 3.57 12.75
C ASP A 288 12.99 2.11 12.58
N SER A 289 12.01 1.82 11.74
CA SER A 289 11.48 0.44 11.67
C SER A 289 10.57 0.15 10.47
N ASN A 290 10.44 1.05 9.49
CA ASN A 290 9.39 0.95 8.48
C ASN A 290 8.00 0.71 9.12
N SER A 291 7.66 1.52 10.15
CA SER A 291 6.44 1.31 10.95
C SER A 291 5.14 1.40 10.14
N ILE A 292 5.18 2.05 8.96
CA ILE A 292 4.08 2.01 7.98
C ILE A 292 3.96 0.65 7.28
N ASN A 293 4.88 -0.27 7.54
CA ASN A 293 4.94 -1.59 6.91
C ASN A 293 4.76 -1.54 5.38
N LEU A 294 5.47 -0.59 4.76
CA LEU A 294 5.52 -0.48 3.30
C LEU A 294 6.30 -1.66 2.71
N GLY A 295 5.73 -2.31 1.73
CA GLY A 295 6.32 -3.47 1.06
C GLY A 295 5.66 -3.71 -0.30
N TYR A 296 6.01 -4.80 -0.98
CA TYR A 296 5.43 -5.15 -2.27
C TYR A 296 5.29 -6.66 -2.45
N LEU A 297 4.04 -7.13 -2.57
CA LEU A 297 3.72 -8.51 -2.92
C LEU A 297 2.94 -8.51 -4.23
N SER A 298 3.53 -9.09 -5.29
CA SER A 298 2.94 -9.11 -6.62
C SER A 298 2.00 -10.31 -6.81
N SER A 299 0.91 -10.12 -7.55
CA SER A 299 0.05 -11.23 -8.01
C SER A 299 0.80 -12.29 -8.83
N LYS A 300 2.00 -11.94 -9.35
CA LYS A 300 2.90 -12.84 -10.08
C LYS A 300 3.85 -13.62 -9.19
N ASP A 301 3.96 -13.30 -7.91
CA ASP A 301 4.80 -14.02 -6.97
C ASP A 301 4.16 -15.36 -6.59
N SER A 302 4.93 -16.43 -6.48
CA SER A 302 4.43 -17.79 -6.23
C SER A 302 3.68 -17.93 -4.90
N SER A 303 4.02 -17.13 -3.90
CA SER A 303 3.37 -17.10 -2.59
C SER A 303 2.09 -16.27 -2.55
N PHE A 304 1.81 -15.45 -3.57
CA PHE A 304 0.70 -14.48 -3.53
C PHE A 304 -0.64 -15.12 -3.18
N ASN A 305 -1.02 -16.16 -3.94
CA ASN A 305 -2.32 -16.79 -3.76
C ASN A 305 -2.49 -17.38 -2.36
N SER A 306 -1.47 -18.10 -1.85
CA SER A 306 -1.53 -18.69 -0.50
C SER A 306 -1.61 -17.61 0.57
N THR A 307 -0.80 -16.56 0.47
CA THR A 307 -0.80 -15.46 1.43
C THR A 307 -2.15 -14.72 1.48
N VAL A 308 -2.73 -14.44 0.30
CA VAL A 308 -4.05 -13.78 0.23
C VAL A 308 -5.16 -14.69 0.76
N GLU A 309 -5.15 -15.98 0.40
CA GLU A 309 -6.13 -16.94 0.86
C GLU A 309 -6.07 -17.18 2.38
N GLU A 310 -4.88 -17.31 2.95
CA GLU A 310 -4.67 -17.45 4.40
C GLU A 310 -5.29 -16.26 5.14
N TYR A 311 -4.98 -15.05 4.72
CA TYR A 311 -5.54 -13.84 5.31
C TYR A 311 -7.05 -13.76 5.17
N LEU A 312 -7.59 -13.98 3.95
CA LEU A 312 -9.03 -13.90 3.69
C LEU A 312 -9.82 -15.02 4.39
N ASN A 313 -9.25 -16.20 4.58
CA ASN A 313 -9.91 -17.28 5.35
C ASN A 313 -10.21 -16.84 6.79
N VAL A 314 -9.38 -15.98 7.34
CA VAL A 314 -9.58 -15.44 8.69
C VAL A 314 -10.60 -14.29 8.68
N VAL A 315 -10.41 -13.29 7.80
CA VAL A 315 -11.18 -12.05 7.88
C VAL A 315 -12.47 -12.07 7.06
N ASN A 316 -12.47 -12.71 5.90
CA ASN A 316 -13.66 -12.84 5.04
C ASN A 316 -13.46 -13.85 3.88
N SER A 317 -13.66 -15.12 4.13
CA SER A 317 -13.46 -16.19 3.15
C SER A 317 -14.36 -16.08 1.89
N THR A 318 -15.47 -15.33 1.97
CA THR A 318 -16.37 -15.15 0.80
C THR A 318 -15.74 -14.30 -0.30
N LEU A 319 -14.62 -13.62 -0.03
CA LEU A 319 -13.90 -12.80 -0.99
C LEU A 319 -12.84 -13.57 -1.80
N ILE A 320 -12.57 -14.83 -1.46
CA ILE A 320 -11.59 -15.66 -2.16
C ILE A 320 -12.09 -16.01 -3.55
N ASN A 321 -11.43 -15.44 -4.57
CA ASN A 321 -11.69 -15.76 -5.97
C ASN A 321 -10.44 -15.44 -6.81
N LYS A 322 -9.70 -16.47 -7.20
CA LYS A 322 -8.45 -16.34 -7.97
C LYS A 322 -8.63 -15.65 -9.34
N ASN A 323 -9.83 -15.67 -9.90
CA ASN A 323 -10.12 -14.96 -11.15
C ASN A 323 -10.05 -13.43 -11.00
N ASN A 324 -10.06 -12.93 -9.77
CA ASN A 324 -9.92 -11.50 -9.46
C ASN A 324 -8.47 -11.03 -9.41
N TYR A 325 -7.48 -11.92 -9.57
CA TYR A 325 -6.06 -11.58 -9.53
C TYR A 325 -5.51 -11.41 -10.96
N LEU A 326 -4.53 -10.51 -11.11
CA LEU A 326 -3.93 -10.14 -12.40
C LEU A 326 -2.91 -11.18 -12.89
#